data_15209b86b6c0897dc7a0154f84e17943
#
_entry.id   15209b86b6c0897dc7a0154f84e17943
#
_cell.length_a   1.000
_cell.length_b   1.000
_cell.length_c   1.000
_cell.angle_alpha   90.00
_cell.angle_beta   90.00
_cell.angle_gamma   90.00
#
_symmetry.space_group_name_H-M   'P 1'
#
loop_
_entity.id
_entity.type
_entity.pdbx_description
1 polymer ?
#
loop_
_entity_poly.entity_id
_entity_poly.type
_entity_poly.pdbx_seq_one_letter_code
_entity_poly.pdbx_strand_id
1 'polypeptide(L)'
;ALEEEIEYLVENDYYFPTWEEVRQYVEGDLLLPEKSVVLTFDDGAKSFLDLGIPVFEKYKVPATSFLITSNDGENKVKEYQNDYVTFQSHSDNMHRAGGNIGHGGIFTAMSHDDAVADLEKSIEICGHGDAFAYPYGDYTDECRTAVQDAGFICAVTTENRRAEVGDDPLLLPRVRMILGQSLDSFIALVE
;
A
#
# COMPACT_ATOMS: atom_id res chain seq x y z
N ALA A 1 19.62 -6.59 -2.60
CA ALA A 1 18.39 -6.89 -3.32
C ALA A 1 17.25 -7.19 -2.35
N LEU A 2 15.99 -7.24 -2.82
CA LEU A 2 14.80 -7.45 -1.97
C LEU A 2 14.96 -8.62 -0.97
N GLU A 3 15.53 -9.74 -1.41
CA GLU A 3 15.71 -10.90 -0.53
C GLU A 3 16.64 -10.60 0.65
N GLU A 4 17.75 -9.89 0.43
CA GLU A 4 18.68 -9.49 1.49
C GLU A 4 18.03 -8.50 2.48
N GLU A 5 17.18 -7.62 1.97
CA GLU A 5 16.41 -6.67 2.80
C GLU A 5 15.40 -7.41 3.69
N ILE A 6 14.67 -8.38 3.14
CA ILE A 6 13.71 -9.19 3.91
C ILE A 6 14.43 -10.09 4.93
N GLU A 7 15.54 -10.72 4.53
CA GLU A 7 16.37 -11.51 5.44
C GLU A 7 16.86 -10.66 6.62
N TYR A 8 17.36 -9.44 6.36
CA TYR A 8 17.76 -8.50 7.41
C TYR A 8 16.63 -8.22 8.41
N LEU A 9 15.40 -7.94 7.92
CA LEU A 9 14.27 -7.66 8.79
C LEU A 9 13.93 -8.85 9.69
N VAL A 10 13.97 -10.06 9.15
CA VAL A 10 13.69 -11.30 9.90
C VAL A 10 14.79 -11.57 10.93
N GLU A 11 16.06 -11.46 10.54
CA GLU A 11 17.20 -11.71 11.45
C GLU A 11 17.33 -10.69 12.58
N ASN A 12 16.74 -9.51 12.42
CA ASN A 12 16.75 -8.43 13.42
C ASN A 12 15.43 -8.27 14.16
N ASP A 13 14.56 -9.30 14.12
CA ASP A 13 13.31 -9.38 14.88
C ASP A 13 12.33 -8.23 14.61
N TYR A 14 12.22 -7.78 13.36
CA TYR A 14 11.21 -6.79 12.99
C TYR A 14 9.80 -7.35 13.12
N TYR A 15 8.89 -6.52 13.62
CA TYR A 15 7.47 -6.79 13.70
C TYR A 15 6.75 -6.27 12.46
N PHE A 16 5.79 -7.03 11.96
CA PHE A 16 5.02 -6.68 10.77
C PHE A 16 3.55 -6.46 11.14
N PRO A 17 3.14 -5.22 11.46
CA PRO A 17 1.78 -4.95 11.89
C PRO A 17 0.76 -5.13 10.77
N THR A 18 -0.46 -5.49 11.16
CA THR A 18 -1.62 -5.46 10.27
C THR A 18 -2.08 -4.02 10.01
N TRP A 19 -2.89 -3.78 9.00
CA TRP A 19 -3.46 -2.46 8.73
C TRP A 19 -4.34 -1.96 9.88
N GLU A 20 -5.05 -2.85 10.56
CA GLU A 20 -5.82 -2.52 11.77
C GLU A 20 -4.90 -2.02 12.89
N GLU A 21 -3.79 -2.69 13.12
CA GLU A 21 -2.79 -2.27 14.10
C GLU A 21 -2.12 -0.95 13.73
N VAL A 22 -1.84 -0.71 12.44
CA VAL A 22 -1.34 0.59 11.95
C VAL A 22 -2.34 1.70 12.26
N ARG A 23 -3.62 1.48 11.98
CA ARG A 23 -4.68 2.45 12.29
C ARG A 23 -4.72 2.76 13.78
N GLN A 24 -4.75 1.74 14.64
CA GLN A 24 -4.77 1.92 16.09
C GLN A 24 -3.52 2.66 16.60
N TYR A 25 -2.36 2.38 16.00
CA TYR A 25 -1.11 3.06 16.34
C TYR A 25 -1.16 4.56 16.04
N VAL A 26 -1.55 4.97 14.83
CA VAL A 26 -1.60 6.39 14.48
C VAL A 26 -2.71 7.14 15.22
N GLU A 27 -3.78 6.45 15.59
CA GLU A 27 -4.86 6.99 16.45
C GLU A 27 -4.44 7.07 17.94
N GLY A 28 -3.30 6.48 18.33
CA GLY A 28 -2.78 6.50 19.69
C GLY A 28 -3.37 5.44 20.63
N ASP A 29 -4.08 4.45 20.08
CA ASP A 29 -4.78 3.42 20.84
C ASP A 29 -3.93 2.16 21.03
N LEU A 30 -2.82 2.00 20.27
CA LEU A 30 -1.92 0.86 20.31
C LEU A 30 -0.46 1.30 20.26
N LEU A 31 0.37 0.70 21.12
CA LEU A 31 1.82 0.80 20.99
C LEU A 31 2.34 -0.35 20.13
N LEU A 32 3.13 -0.02 19.10
CA LEU A 32 3.86 -1.01 18.31
C LEU A 32 5.30 -1.16 18.82
N PRO A 33 5.93 -2.33 18.63
CA PRO A 33 7.36 -2.47 18.84
C PRO A 33 8.15 -1.42 18.05
N GLU A 34 9.29 -0.97 18.59
CA GLU A 34 10.13 0.05 17.96
C GLU A 34 10.54 -0.36 16.54
N LYS A 35 10.91 -1.62 16.36
CA LYS A 35 11.22 -2.23 15.06
C LYS A 35 9.95 -2.77 14.38
N SER A 36 9.07 -1.88 13.95
CA SER A 36 7.86 -2.25 13.20
C SER A 36 7.89 -1.69 11.80
N VAL A 37 7.53 -2.52 10.82
CA VAL A 37 7.52 -2.12 9.39
C VAL A 37 6.37 -2.79 8.64
N VAL A 38 5.69 -2.01 7.81
CA VAL A 38 4.74 -2.52 6.81
C VAL A 38 5.39 -2.39 5.43
N LEU A 39 5.42 -3.47 4.69
CA LEU A 39 6.04 -3.54 3.37
C LEU A 39 4.95 -3.41 2.29
N THR A 40 5.10 -2.45 1.39
CA THR A 40 4.11 -2.17 0.35
C THR A 40 4.75 -2.06 -1.03
N PHE A 41 4.03 -2.51 -2.05
CA PHE A 41 4.43 -2.49 -3.45
C PHE A 41 3.26 -1.98 -4.29
N ASP A 42 3.48 -0.96 -5.07
CA ASP A 42 2.44 -0.35 -5.90
C ASP A 42 2.39 -0.95 -7.31
N ASP A 43 1.28 -0.73 -8.02
CA ASP A 43 1.00 -1.04 -9.42
C ASP A 43 0.75 -2.52 -9.76
N GLY A 44 1.13 -3.46 -8.93
CA GLY A 44 1.02 -4.89 -9.24
C GLY A 44 1.87 -5.29 -10.46
N ALA A 45 3.11 -4.77 -10.51
CA ALA A 45 4.05 -5.09 -11.58
C ALA A 45 4.33 -6.59 -11.65
N LYS A 46 4.30 -7.17 -12.86
CA LYS A 46 4.51 -8.61 -13.06
C LYS A 46 5.85 -9.09 -12.50
N SER A 47 6.90 -8.26 -12.59
CA SER A 47 8.20 -8.58 -12.01
C SER A 47 8.17 -8.77 -10.50
N PHE A 48 7.38 -7.95 -9.78
CA PHE A 48 7.16 -8.15 -8.35
C PHE A 48 6.35 -9.43 -8.07
N LEU A 49 5.29 -9.67 -8.84
CA LEU A 49 4.45 -10.85 -8.66
C LEU A 49 5.24 -12.14 -8.89
N ASP A 50 6.05 -12.20 -9.95
CA ASP A 50 6.83 -13.38 -10.31
C ASP A 50 8.05 -13.63 -9.39
N LEU A 51 8.73 -12.55 -8.96
CA LEU A 51 10.01 -12.65 -8.26
C LEU A 51 9.95 -12.24 -6.79
N GLY A 52 9.06 -11.32 -6.44
CA GLY A 52 8.92 -10.80 -5.08
C GLY A 52 8.07 -11.71 -4.20
N ILE A 53 6.89 -12.13 -4.64
CA ILE A 53 6.00 -12.99 -3.84
C ILE A 53 6.73 -14.24 -3.32
N PRO A 54 7.52 -14.99 -4.12
CA PRO A 54 8.27 -16.14 -3.61
C PRO A 54 9.24 -15.82 -2.46
N VAL A 55 9.80 -14.62 -2.41
CA VAL A 55 10.66 -14.17 -1.30
C VAL A 55 9.84 -14.05 -0.02
N PHE A 56 8.67 -13.42 -0.07
CA PHE A 56 7.78 -13.28 1.08
C PHE A 56 7.27 -14.63 1.59
N GLU A 57 6.96 -15.55 0.70
CA GLU A 57 6.59 -16.93 1.05
C GLU A 57 7.76 -17.68 1.72
N LYS A 58 8.99 -17.54 1.19
CA LYS A 58 10.20 -18.18 1.73
C LYS A 58 10.46 -17.75 3.17
N TYR A 59 10.41 -16.45 3.45
CA TYR A 59 10.70 -15.89 4.77
C TYR A 59 9.46 -15.77 5.67
N LYS A 60 8.27 -16.09 5.17
CA LYS A 60 6.98 -15.98 5.88
C LYS A 60 6.72 -14.55 6.40
N VAL A 61 7.03 -13.56 5.59
CA VAL A 61 6.87 -12.14 5.91
C VAL A 61 5.64 -11.59 5.16
N PRO A 62 4.71 -10.91 5.86
CA PRO A 62 3.56 -10.29 5.21
C PRO A 62 3.96 -9.03 4.45
N ALA A 63 3.30 -8.81 3.32
CA ALA A 63 3.40 -7.58 2.56
C ALA A 63 2.07 -7.25 1.88
N THR A 64 1.93 -6.01 1.42
CA THR A 64 0.77 -5.55 0.65
C THR A 64 1.19 -5.19 -0.78
N SER A 65 0.49 -5.75 -1.77
CA SER A 65 0.59 -5.35 -3.17
C SER A 65 -0.66 -4.55 -3.54
N PHE A 66 -0.49 -3.26 -3.82
CA PHE A 66 -1.57 -2.40 -4.28
C PHE A 66 -1.76 -2.55 -5.78
N LEU A 67 -2.88 -3.16 -6.19
CA LEU A 67 -3.18 -3.46 -7.58
C LEU A 67 -4.01 -2.35 -8.24
N ILE A 68 -3.63 -1.99 -9.47
CA ILE A 68 -4.49 -1.30 -10.43
C ILE A 68 -5.35 -2.39 -11.06
N THR A 69 -6.61 -2.54 -10.61
CA THR A 69 -7.39 -3.74 -10.96
C THR A 69 -7.87 -3.77 -12.40
N SER A 70 -8.00 -2.62 -13.06
CA SER A 70 -8.24 -2.57 -14.51
C SER A 70 -7.08 -3.11 -15.37
N ASN A 71 -5.89 -3.26 -14.77
CA ASN A 71 -4.71 -3.85 -15.41
C ASN A 71 -4.61 -5.34 -15.09
N ASP A 72 -5.53 -6.13 -15.62
CA ASP A 72 -5.57 -7.60 -15.48
C ASP A 72 -5.68 -8.07 -14.00
N GLY A 73 -6.34 -7.28 -13.16
CA GLY A 73 -6.43 -7.52 -11.72
C GLY A 73 -7.03 -8.86 -11.36
N GLU A 74 -8.14 -9.25 -11.98
CA GLU A 74 -8.81 -10.53 -11.72
C GLU A 74 -7.89 -11.74 -11.95
N ASN A 75 -7.16 -11.76 -13.07
CA ASN A 75 -6.21 -12.83 -13.37
C ASN A 75 -5.00 -12.79 -12.43
N LYS A 76 -4.48 -11.60 -12.12
CA LYS A 76 -3.36 -11.44 -11.17
C LYS A 76 -3.72 -12.00 -9.80
N VAL A 77 -4.87 -11.63 -9.25
CA VAL A 77 -5.34 -12.13 -7.96
C VAL A 77 -5.52 -13.65 -7.98
N LYS A 78 -6.07 -14.19 -9.06
CA LYS A 78 -6.29 -15.63 -9.20
C LYS A 78 -4.99 -16.42 -9.36
N GLU A 79 -4.06 -15.93 -10.19
CA GLU A 79 -2.81 -16.61 -10.52
C GLU A 79 -1.80 -16.56 -9.35
N TYR A 80 -1.74 -15.44 -8.62
CA TYR A 80 -0.73 -15.17 -7.60
C TYR A 80 -1.27 -15.29 -6.17
N GLN A 81 -2.34 -16.05 -5.94
CA GLN A 81 -2.83 -16.32 -4.59
C GLN A 81 -1.73 -16.95 -3.72
N ASN A 82 -1.53 -16.37 -2.53
CA ASN A 82 -0.54 -16.82 -1.58
C ASN A 82 -0.92 -16.38 -0.16
N ASP A 83 -0.23 -16.90 0.86
CA ASP A 83 -0.58 -16.66 2.27
C ASP A 83 0.07 -15.40 2.87
N TYR A 84 0.98 -14.72 2.17
CA TYR A 84 1.80 -13.65 2.75
C TYR A 84 1.61 -12.29 2.09
N VAL A 85 1.55 -12.23 0.77
CA VAL A 85 1.31 -10.98 0.06
C VAL A 85 -0.17 -10.81 -0.21
N THR A 86 -0.77 -9.81 0.44
CA THR A 86 -2.19 -9.47 0.29
C THR A 86 -2.37 -8.44 -0.80
N PHE A 87 -3.34 -8.65 -1.68
CA PHE A 87 -3.71 -7.68 -2.70
C PHE A 87 -4.72 -6.67 -2.14
N GLN A 88 -4.39 -5.39 -2.27
CA GLN A 88 -5.22 -4.26 -1.84
C GLN A 88 -5.37 -3.28 -3.00
N SER A 89 -6.23 -2.29 -2.86
CA SER A 89 -6.61 -1.40 -3.95
C SER A 89 -5.59 -0.29 -4.24
N HIS A 90 -5.22 -0.16 -5.53
CA HIS A 90 -4.62 1.05 -6.11
C HIS A 90 -5.57 1.67 -7.14
N SER A 91 -6.88 1.65 -6.83
CA SER A 91 -8.04 1.90 -7.67
C SER A 91 -8.30 0.83 -8.75
N ASP A 92 -9.50 0.86 -9.33
CA ASP A 92 -9.76 0.10 -10.55
C ASP A 92 -9.18 0.82 -11.76
N ASN A 93 -9.67 2.01 -12.08
CA ASN A 93 -9.31 2.74 -13.29
C ASN A 93 -9.02 4.22 -13.04
N MET A 94 -8.54 4.58 -11.85
CA MET A 94 -8.18 5.97 -11.53
C MET A 94 -6.68 6.25 -11.60
N HIS A 95 -5.85 5.24 -11.89
CA HIS A 95 -4.41 5.43 -12.08
C HIS A 95 -4.08 5.88 -13.51
N ARG A 96 -4.60 7.05 -13.88
CA ARG A 96 -4.43 7.67 -15.20
C ARG A 96 -4.58 9.20 -15.11
N ALA A 97 -4.09 9.90 -16.13
CA ALA A 97 -4.22 11.34 -16.23
C ALA A 97 -5.69 11.80 -16.40
N GLY A 98 -5.99 13.03 -16.02
CA GLY A 98 -7.30 13.64 -16.16
C GLY A 98 -7.65 14.66 -15.09
N GLY A 99 -6.79 14.86 -14.10
CA GLY A 99 -6.91 15.88 -13.06
C GLY A 99 -5.95 17.07 -13.26
N ASN A 100 -6.09 18.07 -12.39
CA ASN A 100 -5.27 19.29 -12.40
C ASN A 100 -4.52 19.51 -11.09
N ILE A 101 -4.54 18.54 -10.17
CA ILE A 101 -3.93 18.62 -8.83
C ILE A 101 -2.77 17.64 -8.79
N GLY A 102 -1.67 18.02 -8.13
CA GLY A 102 -0.49 17.18 -7.97
C GLY A 102 0.10 16.77 -9.32
N HIS A 103 0.17 15.48 -9.58
CA HIS A 103 0.67 14.89 -10.83
C HIS A 103 -0.42 14.79 -11.94
N GLY A 104 -1.62 15.28 -11.67
CA GLY A 104 -2.71 15.29 -12.64
C GLY A 104 -3.50 13.99 -12.74
N GLY A 105 -3.52 13.18 -11.69
CA GLY A 105 -4.33 11.97 -11.63
C GLY A 105 -5.84 12.26 -11.67
N ILE A 106 -6.59 11.42 -12.39
CA ILE A 106 -8.03 11.64 -12.61
C ILE A 106 -8.86 11.56 -11.33
N PHE A 107 -8.39 10.83 -10.31
CA PHE A 107 -9.12 10.69 -9.05
C PHE A 107 -9.50 12.05 -8.45
N THR A 108 -8.62 13.04 -8.53
CA THR A 108 -8.86 14.41 -8.02
C THR A 108 -9.91 15.18 -8.79
N ALA A 109 -10.36 14.69 -9.94
CA ALA A 109 -11.37 15.33 -10.81
C ALA A 109 -12.65 14.49 -10.95
N MET A 110 -12.73 13.32 -10.29
CA MET A 110 -13.92 12.47 -10.35
C MET A 110 -15.01 12.95 -9.39
N SER A 111 -16.28 12.66 -9.75
CA SER A 111 -17.38 12.82 -8.81
C SER A 111 -17.21 11.83 -7.65
N HIS A 112 -17.77 12.16 -6.49
CA HIS A 112 -17.76 11.27 -5.31
C HIS A 112 -18.34 9.89 -5.64
N ASP A 113 -19.51 9.84 -6.27
CA ASP A 113 -20.19 8.57 -6.55
C ASP A 113 -19.40 7.69 -7.53
N ASP A 114 -18.82 8.29 -8.57
CA ASP A 114 -17.98 7.55 -9.54
C ASP A 114 -16.69 7.05 -8.89
N ALA A 115 -16.09 7.86 -8.01
CA ALA A 115 -14.90 7.47 -7.27
C ALA A 115 -15.19 6.30 -6.31
N VAL A 116 -16.27 6.37 -5.54
CA VAL A 116 -16.68 5.28 -4.63
C VAL A 116 -16.96 4.00 -5.42
N ALA A 117 -17.66 4.10 -6.56
CA ALA A 117 -17.94 2.93 -7.40
C ALA A 117 -16.66 2.28 -7.96
N ASP A 118 -15.66 3.09 -8.37
CA ASP A 118 -14.35 2.58 -8.80
C ASP A 118 -13.62 1.86 -7.66
N LEU A 119 -13.61 2.44 -6.46
CA LEU A 119 -13.00 1.84 -5.28
C LEU A 119 -13.67 0.55 -4.86
N GLU A 120 -15.00 0.50 -4.82
CA GLU A 120 -15.78 -0.70 -4.50
C GLU A 120 -15.49 -1.83 -5.48
N LYS A 121 -15.40 -1.53 -6.77
CA LYS A 121 -15.03 -2.51 -7.79
C LYS A 121 -13.64 -3.08 -7.54
N SER A 122 -12.66 -2.23 -7.20
CA SER A 122 -11.30 -2.68 -6.90
C SER A 122 -11.24 -3.55 -5.65
N ILE A 123 -12.03 -3.23 -4.62
CA ILE A 123 -12.17 -4.07 -3.41
C ILE A 123 -12.71 -5.46 -3.75
N GLU A 124 -13.75 -5.52 -4.58
CA GLU A 124 -14.33 -6.79 -5.02
C GLU A 124 -13.29 -7.66 -5.74
N ILE A 125 -12.52 -7.08 -6.66
CA ILE A 125 -11.48 -7.79 -7.42
C ILE A 125 -10.33 -8.24 -6.51
N CYS A 126 -9.82 -7.36 -5.63
CA CYS A 126 -8.74 -7.70 -4.69
C CYS A 126 -9.18 -8.71 -3.63
N GLY A 127 -10.47 -8.76 -3.28
CA GLY A 127 -10.98 -9.55 -2.17
C GLY A 127 -10.65 -8.99 -0.78
N HIS A 128 -10.09 -7.79 -0.71
CA HIS A 128 -9.68 -7.07 0.49
C HIS A 128 -9.98 -5.58 0.34
N GLY A 129 -10.40 -4.94 1.43
CA GLY A 129 -10.75 -3.52 1.47
C GLY A 129 -10.22 -2.82 2.72
N ASP A 130 -9.05 -3.22 3.24
CA ASP A 130 -8.45 -2.61 4.43
C ASP A 130 -7.66 -1.36 4.09
N ALA A 131 -6.85 -1.42 3.03
CA ALA A 131 -5.91 -0.38 2.67
C ALA A 131 -6.01 0.05 1.20
N PHE A 132 -5.75 1.32 0.96
CA PHE A 132 -5.75 1.95 -0.36
C PHE A 132 -4.45 2.72 -0.58
N ALA A 133 -3.93 2.71 -1.82
CA ALA A 133 -2.85 3.60 -2.22
C ALA A 133 -3.37 4.63 -3.24
N TYR A 134 -3.22 5.92 -2.93
CA TYR A 134 -3.64 7.00 -3.84
C TYR A 134 -2.82 6.97 -5.13
N PRO A 135 -3.47 6.88 -6.32
CA PRO A 135 -2.78 7.00 -7.60
C PRO A 135 -1.92 8.27 -7.66
N TYR A 136 -0.64 8.11 -8.00
CA TYR A 136 0.37 9.19 -8.00
C TYR A 136 0.62 9.86 -6.65
N GLY A 137 -0.03 9.44 -5.60
CA GLY A 137 -0.08 10.11 -4.30
C GLY A 137 -0.96 11.36 -4.27
N ASP A 138 -1.69 11.64 -5.33
CA ASP A 138 -2.57 12.81 -5.44
C ASP A 138 -3.88 12.60 -4.69
N TYR A 139 -4.31 13.60 -3.94
CA TYR A 139 -5.59 13.58 -3.22
C TYR A 139 -6.12 14.99 -2.95
N THR A 140 -7.42 15.03 -2.67
CA THR A 140 -8.14 16.18 -2.10
C THR A 140 -8.95 15.72 -0.89
N ASP A 141 -9.59 16.62 -0.18
CA ASP A 141 -10.49 16.25 0.92
C ASP A 141 -11.67 15.40 0.42
N GLU A 142 -12.14 15.66 -0.79
CA GLU A 142 -13.19 14.86 -1.43
C GLU A 142 -12.71 13.44 -1.77
N CYS A 143 -11.47 13.29 -2.25
CA CYS A 143 -10.85 11.98 -2.47
C CYS A 143 -10.77 11.19 -1.16
N ARG A 144 -10.30 11.83 -0.09
CA ARG A 144 -10.23 11.22 1.24
C ARG A 144 -11.62 10.77 1.74
N THR A 145 -12.64 11.59 1.52
CA THR A 145 -14.02 11.25 1.88
C THR A 145 -14.51 10.03 1.08
N ALA A 146 -14.25 9.95 -0.21
CA ALA A 146 -14.59 8.79 -1.04
C ALA A 146 -13.90 7.51 -0.56
N VAL A 147 -12.62 7.60 -0.19
CA VAL A 147 -11.86 6.47 0.39
C VAL A 147 -12.47 6.00 1.69
N GLN A 148 -12.87 6.93 2.57
CA GLN A 148 -13.57 6.63 3.82
C GLN A 148 -14.92 5.96 3.57
N ASP A 149 -15.71 6.49 2.65
CA ASP A 149 -17.05 5.99 2.34
C ASP A 149 -17.01 4.61 1.65
N ALA A 150 -15.95 4.30 0.92
CA ALA A 150 -15.72 2.97 0.37
C ALA A 150 -15.34 1.91 1.44
N GLY A 151 -15.03 2.34 2.67
CA GLY A 151 -14.81 1.46 3.82
C GLY A 151 -13.35 1.15 4.15
N PHE A 152 -12.37 1.77 3.49
CA PHE A 152 -10.96 1.59 3.85
C PHE A 152 -10.66 2.12 5.24
N ILE A 153 -9.82 1.40 5.98
CA ILE A 153 -9.37 1.80 7.32
C ILE A 153 -8.03 2.53 7.30
N CYS A 154 -7.21 2.29 6.28
CA CYS A 154 -5.96 2.99 6.01
C CYS A 154 -5.87 3.38 4.55
N ALA A 155 -5.16 4.48 4.28
CA ALA A 155 -4.74 4.82 2.92
C ALA A 155 -3.36 5.48 2.95
N VAL A 156 -2.55 5.20 1.94
CA VAL A 156 -1.15 5.62 1.85
C VAL A 156 -0.93 6.60 0.71
N THR A 157 -0.08 7.58 0.96
CA THR A 157 0.33 8.61 0.01
C THR A 157 1.78 8.37 -0.47
N THR A 158 2.35 9.35 -1.13
CA THR A 158 3.77 9.40 -1.51
C THR A 158 4.57 10.38 -0.66
N GLU A 159 4.00 10.90 0.43
CA GLU A 159 4.76 11.70 1.39
C GLU A 159 5.89 10.85 2.00
N ASN A 160 7.15 11.32 1.83
CA ASN A 160 8.31 10.51 2.17
C ASN A 160 8.78 10.79 3.61
N ARG A 161 8.19 10.10 4.56
CA ARG A 161 8.58 10.05 5.98
C ARG A 161 7.97 8.83 6.67
N ARG A 162 8.37 8.59 7.90
CA ARG A 162 7.76 7.56 8.75
C ARG A 162 6.38 8.01 9.23
N ALA A 163 5.48 7.05 9.41
CA ALA A 163 4.19 7.30 10.06
C ALA A 163 4.35 7.46 11.57
N GLU A 164 3.60 8.37 12.14
CA GLU A 164 3.66 8.73 13.55
C GLU A 164 2.26 8.76 14.18
N VAL A 165 2.21 8.68 15.50
CA VAL A 165 0.97 8.92 16.25
C VAL A 165 0.48 10.34 15.97
N GLY A 166 -0.80 10.46 15.61
CA GLY A 166 -1.42 11.72 15.18
C GLY A 166 -1.57 11.87 13.68
N ASP A 167 -0.94 11.00 12.87
CA ASP A 167 -1.18 10.98 11.44
C ASP A 167 -2.62 10.54 11.12
N ASP A 168 -3.17 11.08 10.04
CA ASP A 168 -4.46 10.65 9.51
C ASP A 168 -4.33 9.23 8.92
N PRO A 169 -5.08 8.24 9.41
CA PRO A 169 -4.98 6.87 8.90
C PRO A 169 -5.35 6.73 7.42
N LEU A 170 -6.06 7.71 6.85
CA LEU A 170 -6.40 7.76 5.43
C LEU A 170 -5.46 8.64 4.58
N LEU A 171 -4.37 9.15 5.16
CA LEU A 171 -3.34 9.95 4.49
C LEU A 171 -1.94 9.60 5.01
N LEU A 172 -1.62 8.33 5.15
CA LEU A 172 -0.37 7.87 5.74
C LEU A 172 0.84 8.16 4.83
N PRO A 173 1.94 8.66 5.39
CA PRO A 173 3.21 8.75 4.68
C PRO A 173 3.85 7.37 4.53
N ARG A 174 4.81 7.29 3.60
CA ARG A 174 5.63 6.08 3.40
C ARG A 174 7.08 6.45 3.17
N VAL A 175 8.00 5.68 3.74
CA VAL A 175 9.42 5.78 3.39
C VAL A 175 9.63 5.14 2.02
N ARG A 176 10.13 5.92 1.07
CA ARG A 176 10.34 5.48 -0.30
C ARG A 176 11.61 4.65 -0.44
N MET A 177 11.47 3.45 -0.96
CA MET A 177 12.58 2.60 -1.38
C MET A 177 12.90 2.84 -2.86
N ILE A 178 14.18 2.84 -3.22
CA ILE A 178 14.65 3.10 -4.58
C ILE A 178 15.22 1.81 -5.15
N LEU A 179 14.84 1.49 -6.38
CA LEU A 179 15.38 0.33 -7.09
C LEU A 179 16.91 0.44 -7.17
N GLY A 180 17.60 -0.64 -6.76
CA GLY A 180 19.06 -0.71 -6.79
C GLY A 180 19.77 -0.04 -5.61
N GLN A 181 19.05 0.38 -4.58
CA GLN A 181 19.69 0.84 -3.34
C GLN A 181 20.49 -0.29 -2.67
N SER A 182 21.54 0.07 -1.94
CA SER A 182 22.33 -0.88 -1.18
C SER A 182 21.60 -1.33 0.08
N LEU A 183 21.97 -2.51 0.62
CA LEU A 183 21.46 -2.98 1.90
C LEU A 183 21.74 -1.98 3.03
N ASP A 184 22.92 -1.37 3.07
CA ASP A 184 23.27 -0.35 4.07
C ASP A 184 22.31 0.86 4.01
N SER A 185 21.95 1.29 2.79
CA SER A 185 20.96 2.37 2.61
C SER A 185 19.57 1.97 3.08
N PHE A 186 19.17 0.72 2.85
CA PHE A 186 17.90 0.18 3.36
C PHE A 186 17.90 0.14 4.90
N ILE A 187 18.97 -0.39 5.50
CA ILE A 187 19.12 -0.45 6.96
C ILE A 187 18.98 0.95 7.58
N ALA A 188 19.65 1.95 7.04
CA ALA A 188 19.57 3.33 7.53
C ALA A 188 18.14 3.94 7.44
N LEU A 189 17.28 3.40 6.56
CA LEU A 189 15.89 3.86 6.43
C LEU A 189 14.95 3.18 7.43
N VAL A 190 15.25 1.96 7.87
CA VAL A 190 14.38 1.20 8.79
C VAL A 190 14.79 1.32 10.26
N GLU A 191 16.06 1.66 10.56
CA GLU A 191 16.56 2.00 11.90
C GLU A 191 16.20 3.43 12.31
#